data_1d9dd19f1a0a301dc64965150e33bcf0
#
_entry.id   1d9dd19f1a0a301dc64965150e33bcf0
#
_cell.length_a   1.000
_cell.length_b   1.000
_cell.length_c   1.000
_cell.angle_alpha   90.00
_cell.angle_beta   90.00
_cell.angle_gamma   90.00
#
_symmetry.space_group_name_H-M   'P 1'
#
loop_
_entity.id
_entity.type
_entity.pdbx_description
1 polymer ?
#
loop_
_entity_poly.entity_id
_entity_poly.type
_entity_poly.pdbx_seq_one_letter_code
_entity_poly.pdbx_strand_id
1 'polypeptide(L)'
;MDYHEPGEGSPSFPKCVILQKNYMDVEVPGDNRFLYCEDCNKEYEGDCSVHGPLLMVADIQETPGSVDRAWKTLPVGLEIEESEIPGAGLGVWAYQDFDPHTCFGPYEGDVVNDEDTAQGSGYSWQIYADGQPSHFVDGQHCNKANWMRYVNCARTEEEQNLTAFQYNGHIYYKVYKKICVGSELLVWYGHKFARNLGIKRQLKLPQSQENIIR
;
A
#
# COMPACT_ATOMS: atom_id res chain seq x y z
N MET A 1 49.93 9.25 -12.79
CA MET A 1 48.69 10.03 -12.46
C MET A 1 47.56 9.07 -12.51
N ASP A 2 47.27 8.44 -11.39
CA ASP A 2 46.26 7.40 -11.28
C ASP A 2 44.95 8.07 -10.89
N TYR A 3 43.96 8.01 -11.77
CA TYR A 3 42.60 8.43 -11.48
C TYR A 3 41.89 7.29 -10.73
N HIS A 4 41.65 7.49 -9.44
CA HIS A 4 40.73 6.69 -8.66
C HIS A 4 39.31 7.05 -9.07
N GLU A 5 38.59 6.07 -9.62
CA GLU A 5 37.17 6.13 -9.74
C GLU A 5 36.52 5.99 -8.34
N PRO A 6 35.53 6.82 -7.98
CA PRO A 6 34.78 6.61 -6.76
C PRO A 6 33.82 5.44 -6.99
N GLY A 7 33.98 4.39 -6.20
CA GLY A 7 33.07 3.25 -6.20
C GLY A 7 31.63 3.68 -5.91
N GLU A 8 30.74 3.31 -6.80
CA GLU A 8 29.28 3.39 -6.65
C GLU A 8 28.83 2.47 -5.50
N GLY A 9 28.78 3.01 -4.30
CA GLY A 9 28.04 2.42 -3.20
C GLY A 9 26.55 2.73 -3.42
N SER A 10 25.81 1.79 -3.98
CA SER A 10 24.34 1.85 -3.92
C SER A 10 23.92 2.03 -2.47
N PRO A 11 23.06 3.01 -2.15
CA PRO A 11 22.55 3.16 -0.80
C PRO A 11 21.77 1.88 -0.44
N SER A 12 22.31 1.12 0.52
CA SER A 12 21.60 0.00 1.12
C SER A 12 20.50 0.57 2.01
N PHE A 13 19.30 0.68 1.46
CA PHE A 13 18.12 1.00 2.27
C PHE A 13 17.95 -0.08 3.34
N PRO A 14 17.61 0.29 4.59
CA PRO A 14 17.34 -0.69 5.61
C PRO A 14 16.17 -1.55 5.12
N LYS A 15 16.45 -2.84 4.92
CA LYS A 15 15.42 -3.83 4.59
C LYS A 15 14.39 -3.77 5.72
N CYS A 16 13.15 -3.46 5.39
CA CYS A 16 12.04 -3.77 6.26
C CYS A 16 12.20 -5.27 6.58
N VAL A 17 12.54 -5.60 7.84
CA VAL A 17 12.84 -6.99 8.23
C VAL A 17 11.52 -7.76 8.15
N ILE A 18 11.31 -8.43 7.03
CA ILE A 18 10.18 -9.30 6.80
C ILE A 18 10.54 -10.65 7.41
N LEU A 19 10.02 -10.87 8.61
CA LEU A 19 9.98 -12.21 9.19
C LEU A 19 8.72 -12.91 8.72
N GLN A 20 8.93 -13.83 7.80
CA GLN A 20 8.09 -14.95 7.34
C GLN A 20 6.60 -15.00 7.75
N LYS A 21 5.77 -15.08 6.70
CA LYS A 21 4.48 -15.76 6.51
C LYS A 21 3.18 -14.96 6.55
N ASN A 22 2.50 -15.08 5.42
CA ASN A 22 1.09 -14.89 5.09
C ASN A 22 0.57 -13.45 5.05
N TYR A 23 0.67 -12.90 3.85
CA TYR A 23 -0.06 -11.74 3.40
C TYR A 23 -1.56 -12.04 3.43
N MET A 24 -2.32 -11.11 4.03
CA MET A 24 -3.77 -10.96 4.00
C MET A 24 -4.59 -11.83 4.95
N ASP A 25 -5.13 -11.16 5.99
CA ASP A 25 -6.44 -11.45 6.59
C ASP A 25 -7.51 -10.54 5.95
N VAL A 26 -7.40 -10.25 4.66
CA VAL A 26 -8.55 -9.81 3.89
C VAL A 26 -9.26 -11.11 3.51
N GLU A 27 -10.52 -11.29 3.94
CA GLU A 27 -11.38 -12.29 3.32
C GLU A 27 -11.39 -11.96 1.84
N VAL A 28 -10.66 -12.76 1.06
CA VAL A 28 -10.68 -12.62 -0.39
C VAL A 28 -12.03 -13.15 -0.83
N PRO A 29 -12.94 -12.31 -1.35
CA PRO A 29 -14.16 -12.81 -1.93
C PRO A 29 -13.78 -13.87 -2.96
N GLY A 30 -14.51 -14.98 -3.02
CA GLY A 30 -14.25 -16.04 -4.00
C GLY A 30 -14.37 -15.57 -5.45
N ASP A 31 -14.71 -14.31 -5.65
CA ASP A 31 -14.81 -13.63 -6.93
C ASP A 31 -14.21 -12.22 -6.84
N ASN A 32 -13.09 -12.01 -7.55
CA ASN A 32 -12.34 -10.75 -7.67
C ASN A 32 -13.11 -9.57 -8.32
N ARG A 33 -14.39 -9.71 -8.58
CA ARG A 33 -15.23 -8.73 -9.28
C ARG A 33 -16.09 -7.87 -8.35
N PHE A 34 -15.99 -8.10 -7.04
CA PHE A 34 -16.78 -7.37 -6.07
C PHE A 34 -15.96 -6.24 -5.42
N LEU A 35 -16.60 -5.08 -5.30
CA LEU A 35 -16.11 -3.92 -4.56
C LEU A 35 -16.96 -3.75 -3.30
N TYR A 36 -16.31 -3.64 -2.17
CA TYR A 36 -16.99 -3.35 -0.91
C TYR A 36 -17.20 -1.84 -0.76
N CYS A 37 -18.43 -1.43 -0.52
CA CYS A 37 -18.79 -0.06 -0.20
C CYS A 37 -18.99 0.06 1.31
N GLU A 38 -18.15 0.85 1.97
CA GLU A 38 -18.19 1.05 3.42
C GLU A 38 -19.45 1.78 3.87
N ASP A 39 -19.94 2.74 3.09
CA ASP A 39 -21.14 3.51 3.45
C ASP A 39 -22.42 2.67 3.37
N CYS A 40 -22.48 1.76 2.41
CA CYS A 40 -23.59 0.81 2.30
C CYS A 40 -23.41 -0.42 3.19
N ASN A 41 -22.16 -0.69 3.63
CA ASN A 41 -21.74 -1.93 4.29
C ASN A 41 -22.12 -3.18 3.47
N LYS A 42 -21.83 -3.13 2.14
CA LYS A 42 -22.20 -4.17 1.17
C LYS A 42 -21.19 -4.30 0.06
N GLU A 43 -21.11 -5.50 -0.50
CA GLU A 43 -20.37 -5.80 -1.73
C GLU A 43 -21.27 -5.58 -2.96
N TYR A 44 -20.67 -5.08 -4.03
CA TYR A 44 -21.29 -4.87 -5.33
C TYR A 44 -20.42 -5.48 -6.42
N GLU A 45 -21.03 -6.15 -7.38
CA GLU A 45 -20.33 -6.51 -8.62
C GLU A 45 -20.11 -5.23 -9.43
N GLY A 46 -18.86 -4.75 -9.46
CA GLY A 46 -18.53 -3.44 -9.99
C GLY A 46 -18.86 -2.30 -9.03
N ASP A 47 -19.31 -1.18 -9.57
CA ASP A 47 -19.54 0.04 -8.80
C ASP A 47 -20.74 -0.03 -7.87
N CYS A 48 -20.66 0.68 -6.74
CA CYS A 48 -21.79 0.82 -5.84
C CYS A 48 -22.94 1.57 -6.52
N SER A 49 -24.12 0.97 -6.57
CA SER A 49 -25.29 1.57 -7.21
C SER A 49 -25.82 2.82 -6.48
N VAL A 50 -25.40 3.06 -5.24
CA VAL A 50 -25.83 4.21 -4.42
C VAL A 50 -24.79 5.33 -4.44
N HIS A 51 -23.50 5.00 -4.26
CA HIS A 51 -22.42 5.98 -4.13
C HIS A 51 -21.60 6.14 -5.40
N GLY A 52 -21.87 5.33 -6.43
CA GLY A 52 -21.16 5.41 -7.72
C GLY A 52 -19.78 4.76 -7.70
N PRO A 53 -19.00 5.02 -8.76
CA PRO A 53 -17.66 4.47 -8.93
C PRO A 53 -16.64 5.08 -7.95
N LEU A 54 -15.56 4.35 -7.73
CA LEU A 54 -14.38 4.90 -7.06
C LEU A 54 -13.77 6.02 -7.91
N LEU A 55 -13.28 7.07 -7.24
CA LEU A 55 -12.62 8.21 -7.88
C LEU A 55 -11.16 7.84 -8.18
N MET A 56 -10.92 7.31 -9.38
CA MET A 56 -9.58 6.88 -9.79
C MET A 56 -8.66 8.08 -10.03
N VAL A 57 -7.53 8.12 -9.34
CA VAL A 57 -6.42 9.03 -9.61
C VAL A 57 -5.44 8.30 -10.54
N ALA A 58 -5.28 8.84 -11.75
CA ALA A 58 -4.44 8.21 -12.76
C ALA A 58 -2.96 8.46 -12.49
N ASP A 59 -2.15 7.41 -12.64
CA ASP A 59 -0.69 7.51 -12.67
C ASP A 59 -0.22 8.32 -13.88
N ILE A 60 0.90 9.02 -13.73
CA ILE A 60 1.62 9.56 -14.87
C ILE A 60 2.14 8.37 -15.69
N GLN A 61 1.84 8.36 -16.97
CA GLN A 61 2.23 7.26 -17.86
C GLN A 61 3.73 7.28 -18.13
N GLU A 62 4.40 6.16 -17.81
CA GLU A 62 5.83 5.98 -18.03
C GLU A 62 6.11 4.56 -18.54
N THR A 63 7.02 4.46 -19.50
CA THR A 63 7.35 3.20 -20.16
C THR A 63 7.96 2.20 -19.17
N PRO A 64 7.48 0.94 -19.11
CA PRO A 64 8.11 -0.11 -18.34
C PRO A 64 9.58 -0.30 -18.73
N GLY A 65 10.46 -0.35 -17.73
CA GLY A 65 11.91 -0.46 -17.91
C GLY A 65 12.65 0.88 -17.94
N SER A 66 11.95 2.03 -17.97
CA SER A 66 12.62 3.34 -17.87
C SER A 66 13.29 3.52 -16.52
N VAL A 67 14.40 4.26 -16.52
CA VAL A 67 15.11 4.62 -15.29
C VAL A 67 14.19 5.46 -14.39
N ASP A 68 14.13 5.12 -13.11
CA ASP A 68 13.31 5.79 -12.10
C ASP A 68 11.80 5.81 -12.42
N ARG A 69 11.31 4.77 -13.13
CA ARG A 69 9.89 4.66 -13.50
C ARG A 69 8.97 4.83 -12.28
N ALA A 70 9.28 4.17 -11.19
CA ALA A 70 8.47 4.25 -9.97
C ALA A 70 8.30 5.70 -9.47
N TRP A 71 9.33 6.53 -9.60
CA TRP A 71 9.26 7.94 -9.26
C TRP A 71 8.44 8.76 -10.27
N LYS A 72 8.64 8.47 -11.56
CA LYS A 72 8.02 9.22 -12.67
C LYS A 72 6.53 8.92 -12.85
N THR A 73 6.04 7.81 -12.33
CA THR A 73 4.62 7.47 -12.39
C THR A 73 3.76 8.17 -11.33
N LEU A 74 4.37 8.96 -10.43
CA LEU A 74 3.70 9.63 -9.33
C LEU A 74 2.59 10.57 -9.82
N PRO A 75 1.33 10.41 -9.37
CA PRO A 75 0.23 11.27 -9.73
C PRO A 75 0.41 12.72 -9.30
N VAL A 76 -0.27 13.63 -9.99
CA VAL A 76 -0.38 15.03 -9.55
C VAL A 76 -1.05 15.09 -8.18
N GLY A 77 -0.52 15.91 -7.30
CA GLY A 77 -1.01 16.10 -5.93
C GLY A 77 -0.34 15.21 -4.88
N LEU A 78 0.64 14.39 -5.31
CA LEU A 78 1.49 13.60 -4.43
C LEU A 78 2.96 13.96 -4.61
N GLU A 79 3.75 13.73 -3.57
CA GLU A 79 5.21 13.87 -3.58
C GLU A 79 5.88 12.68 -2.86
N ILE A 80 7.12 12.36 -3.27
CA ILE A 80 7.93 11.32 -2.62
C ILE A 80 9.03 12.06 -1.83
N GLU A 81 8.99 11.93 -0.50
CA GLU A 81 9.93 12.56 0.42
C GLU A 81 10.38 11.56 1.50
N GLU A 82 11.20 11.99 2.43
CA GLU A 82 11.60 11.18 3.58
C GLU A 82 10.37 10.89 4.47
N SER A 83 10.18 9.61 4.81
CA SER A 83 9.09 9.17 5.68
C SER A 83 9.31 9.61 7.13
N GLU A 84 8.24 9.97 7.84
CA GLU A 84 8.29 10.19 9.30
C GLU A 84 8.45 8.88 10.08
N ILE A 85 8.27 7.72 9.44
CA ILE A 85 8.45 6.42 10.09
C ILE A 85 9.96 6.13 10.21
N PRO A 86 10.50 6.01 11.43
CA PRO A 86 11.92 5.78 11.61
C PRO A 86 12.41 4.54 10.86
N GLY A 87 13.41 4.73 9.99
CA GLY A 87 14.03 3.67 9.20
C GLY A 87 13.25 3.20 7.97
N ALA A 88 12.12 3.82 7.64
CA ALA A 88 11.36 3.47 6.43
C ALA A 88 11.98 4.04 5.14
N GLY A 89 12.84 5.05 5.23
CA GLY A 89 13.42 5.73 4.08
C GLY A 89 12.43 6.70 3.43
N LEU A 90 12.06 6.45 2.17
CA LEU A 90 11.11 7.31 1.46
C LEU A 90 9.65 6.93 1.78
N GLY A 91 8.77 7.93 1.73
CA GLY A 91 7.33 7.82 1.83
C GLY A 91 6.63 8.65 0.75
N VAL A 92 5.32 8.56 0.67
CA VAL A 92 4.49 9.34 -0.24
C VAL A 92 3.65 10.33 0.54
N TRP A 93 3.66 11.59 0.13
CA TRP A 93 3.02 12.70 0.82
C TRP A 93 1.95 13.36 -0.04
N ALA A 94 0.87 13.79 0.61
CA ALA A 94 -0.21 14.50 -0.05
C ALA A 94 0.09 16.00 -0.18
N TYR A 95 0.04 16.53 -1.39
CA TYR A 95 0.15 17.96 -1.71
C TYR A 95 -1.21 18.62 -2.02
N GLN A 96 -2.24 17.81 -2.01
CA GLN A 96 -3.64 18.24 -2.04
C GLN A 96 -4.46 17.34 -1.12
N ASP A 97 -5.68 17.74 -0.82
CA ASP A 97 -6.62 16.90 -0.08
C ASP A 97 -7.13 15.76 -0.95
N PHE A 98 -7.24 14.56 -0.37
CA PHE A 98 -7.90 13.42 -0.98
C PHE A 98 -9.05 12.95 -0.08
N ASP A 99 -10.25 12.96 -0.63
CA ASP A 99 -11.44 12.52 0.09
C ASP A 99 -11.60 10.99 0.05
N PRO A 100 -12.36 10.39 1.01
CA PRO A 100 -12.75 8.98 0.93
C PRO A 100 -13.32 8.62 -0.44
N HIS A 101 -13.20 7.35 -0.83
CA HIS A 101 -13.49 6.81 -2.18
C HIS A 101 -12.48 7.18 -3.27
N THR A 102 -11.51 8.07 -3.02
CA THR A 102 -10.36 8.22 -3.92
C THR A 102 -9.58 6.91 -3.96
N CYS A 103 -9.21 6.47 -5.16
CA CYS A 103 -8.55 5.20 -5.40
C CYS A 103 -7.30 5.38 -6.25
N PHE A 104 -6.23 4.71 -5.88
CA PHE A 104 -4.94 4.70 -6.54
C PHE A 104 -4.62 3.29 -7.05
N GLY A 105 -3.93 3.20 -8.17
CA GLY A 105 -3.50 1.93 -8.73
C GLY A 105 -3.89 1.69 -10.17
N PRO A 106 -3.59 0.49 -10.67
CA PRO A 106 -3.13 -0.69 -9.92
C PRO A 106 -1.67 -0.60 -9.44
N TYR A 107 -1.35 -1.34 -8.37
CA TYR A 107 0.03 -1.58 -7.93
C TYR A 107 0.78 -2.35 -9.02
N GLU A 108 1.97 -1.86 -9.40
CA GLU A 108 2.74 -2.44 -10.49
C GLU A 108 4.10 -2.95 -10.02
N GLY A 109 4.57 -4.02 -10.70
CA GLY A 109 5.84 -4.65 -10.43
C GLY A 109 6.07 -5.88 -11.31
N ASP A 110 7.09 -6.66 -10.97
CA ASP A 110 7.34 -7.95 -11.61
C ASP A 110 6.35 -9.01 -11.10
N VAL A 111 5.91 -9.88 -12.01
CA VAL A 111 5.12 -11.07 -11.64
C VAL A 111 6.07 -12.16 -11.14
N VAL A 112 5.89 -12.58 -9.89
CA VAL A 112 6.72 -13.60 -9.22
C VAL A 112 5.84 -14.74 -8.75
N ASN A 113 6.23 -15.98 -9.06
CA ASN A 113 5.50 -17.19 -8.65
C ASN A 113 6.14 -17.88 -7.43
N ASP A 114 7.38 -17.53 -7.11
CA ASP A 114 8.12 -18.09 -5.99
C ASP A 114 7.89 -17.28 -4.72
N GLU A 115 7.33 -17.94 -3.70
CA GLU A 115 6.95 -17.29 -2.43
C GLU A 115 8.18 -16.80 -1.67
N ASP A 116 9.28 -17.56 -1.64
CA ASP A 116 10.49 -17.17 -0.90
C ASP A 116 11.12 -15.93 -1.51
N THR A 117 11.17 -15.85 -2.85
CA THR A 117 11.62 -14.64 -3.57
C THR A 117 10.75 -13.44 -3.25
N ALA A 118 9.44 -13.59 -3.35
CA ALA A 118 8.49 -12.52 -3.09
C ALA A 118 8.57 -12.00 -1.65
N GLN A 119 8.64 -12.91 -0.67
CA GLN A 119 8.76 -12.54 0.75
C GLN A 119 10.10 -11.85 1.06
N GLY A 120 11.17 -12.20 0.34
CA GLY A 120 12.49 -11.61 0.53
C GLY A 120 12.59 -10.15 0.07
N SER A 121 11.72 -9.69 -0.82
CA SER A 121 11.80 -8.36 -1.43
C SER A 121 11.31 -7.24 -0.51
N GLY A 122 10.23 -7.49 0.21
CA GLY A 122 9.55 -6.46 1.02
C GLY A 122 8.61 -5.54 0.27
N TYR A 123 8.37 -5.81 -1.02
CA TYR A 123 7.56 -4.98 -1.92
C TYR A 123 6.47 -5.78 -2.63
N SER A 124 6.20 -7.01 -2.18
CA SER A 124 5.31 -7.93 -2.89
C SER A 124 3.89 -7.96 -2.33
N TRP A 125 2.92 -8.01 -3.23
CA TRP A 125 1.53 -8.31 -2.93
C TRP A 125 1.14 -9.68 -3.49
N GLN A 126 0.52 -10.52 -2.65
CA GLN A 126 -0.08 -11.78 -3.07
C GLN A 126 -1.36 -11.49 -3.86
N ILE A 127 -1.48 -12.09 -5.05
CA ILE A 127 -2.69 -12.09 -5.86
C ILE A 127 -3.40 -13.43 -5.71
N TYR A 128 -4.71 -13.37 -5.56
CA TYR A 128 -5.58 -14.53 -5.46
C TYR A 128 -6.42 -14.67 -6.74
N ALA A 129 -6.65 -15.91 -7.17
CA ALA A 129 -7.58 -16.25 -8.21
C ALA A 129 -8.46 -17.42 -7.72
N ASP A 130 -9.75 -17.30 -7.89
CA ASP A 130 -10.75 -18.31 -7.44
C ASP A 130 -10.57 -18.72 -5.96
N GLY A 131 -10.26 -17.73 -5.11
CA GLY A 131 -10.05 -17.94 -3.67
C GLY A 131 -8.73 -18.66 -3.31
N GLN A 132 -7.84 -18.91 -4.27
CA GLN A 132 -6.55 -19.55 -4.06
C GLN A 132 -5.39 -18.59 -4.36
N PRO A 133 -4.24 -18.71 -3.65
CA PRO A 133 -3.04 -17.99 -4.01
C PRO A 133 -2.65 -18.28 -5.46
N SER A 134 -2.37 -17.23 -6.25
CA SER A 134 -2.01 -17.33 -7.66
C SER A 134 -0.54 -16.98 -7.88
N HIS A 135 -0.23 -15.69 -7.76
CA HIS A 135 1.12 -15.17 -7.97
C HIS A 135 1.34 -13.94 -7.09
N PHE A 136 2.53 -13.36 -7.15
CA PHE A 136 2.85 -12.08 -6.50
C PHE A 136 3.11 -11.00 -7.54
N VAL A 137 2.80 -9.76 -7.19
CA VAL A 137 3.27 -8.56 -7.88
C VAL A 137 4.32 -7.90 -7.00
N ASP A 138 5.56 -7.85 -7.47
CA ASP A 138 6.71 -7.40 -6.71
C ASP A 138 7.25 -6.05 -7.23
N GLY A 139 7.11 -5.02 -6.43
CA GLY A 139 7.61 -3.66 -6.71
C GLY A 139 9.09 -3.45 -6.36
N GLN A 140 9.91 -4.48 -6.16
CA GLN A 140 11.32 -4.34 -5.79
C GLN A 140 12.11 -3.54 -6.82
N HIS A 141 11.90 -3.80 -8.11
CA HIS A 141 12.62 -3.14 -9.19
C HIS A 141 11.94 -1.83 -9.60
N CYS A 142 12.57 -0.69 -9.28
CA CYS A 142 12.04 0.65 -9.55
C CYS A 142 11.69 0.91 -11.02
N ASN A 143 12.34 0.22 -11.97
CA ASN A 143 12.06 0.33 -13.39
C ASN A 143 10.87 -0.50 -13.87
N LYS A 144 10.28 -1.33 -13.01
CA LYS A 144 9.08 -2.14 -13.26
C LYS A 144 7.90 -1.68 -12.42
N ALA A 145 8.15 -1.24 -11.20
CA ALA A 145 7.15 -0.76 -10.26
C ALA A 145 6.61 0.62 -10.64
N ASN A 146 5.48 0.98 -10.05
CA ASN A 146 5.00 2.35 -9.99
C ASN A 146 5.28 2.98 -8.61
N TRP A 147 4.89 4.23 -8.44
CA TRP A 147 5.10 5.04 -7.23
C TRP A 147 4.53 4.40 -5.95
N MET A 148 3.53 3.53 -6.07
CA MET A 148 2.86 2.90 -4.92
C MET A 148 3.81 2.03 -4.08
N ARG A 149 4.98 1.64 -4.63
CA ARG A 149 6.02 0.95 -3.87
C ARG A 149 6.62 1.76 -2.71
N TYR A 150 6.47 3.09 -2.74
CA TYR A 150 6.95 4.00 -1.69
C TYR A 150 5.93 4.24 -0.58
N VAL A 151 4.69 3.74 -0.73
CA VAL A 151 3.67 3.86 0.32
C VAL A 151 4.00 2.91 1.46
N ASN A 152 4.22 3.48 2.63
CA ASN A 152 4.61 2.73 3.83
C ASN A 152 3.40 2.12 4.57
N CYS A 153 3.70 1.17 5.47
CA CYS A 153 2.71 0.54 6.33
C CYS A 153 2.45 1.41 7.57
N ALA A 154 1.19 1.73 7.84
CA ALA A 154 0.77 2.39 9.07
C ALA A 154 1.18 1.58 10.31
N ARG A 155 1.62 2.25 11.36
CA ARG A 155 2.01 1.65 12.64
C ARG A 155 0.84 1.57 13.61
N THR A 156 -0.12 2.49 13.45
CA THR A 156 -1.33 2.56 14.27
C THR A 156 -2.57 2.75 13.40
N GLU A 157 -3.75 2.59 13.99
CA GLU A 157 -5.02 2.84 13.31
C GLU A 157 -5.23 4.34 13.00
N GLU A 158 -4.70 5.19 13.87
CA GLU A 158 -4.78 6.63 13.72
C GLU A 158 -4.00 7.12 12.49
N GLU A 159 -2.82 6.53 12.23
CA GLU A 159 -1.97 6.87 11.09
C GLU A 159 -2.53 6.34 9.77
N GLN A 160 -3.21 5.19 9.80
CA GLN A 160 -3.77 4.58 8.58
C GLN A 160 -4.72 5.53 7.89
N ASN A 161 -4.49 5.78 6.60
CA ASN A 161 -5.38 6.57 5.75
C ASN A 161 -5.73 5.86 4.43
N LEU A 162 -5.06 4.74 4.12
CA LEU A 162 -5.33 3.90 2.96
C LEU A 162 -5.69 2.47 3.36
N THR A 163 -6.56 1.85 2.57
CA THR A 163 -6.89 0.42 2.62
C THR A 163 -6.51 -0.22 1.29
N ALA A 164 -5.75 -1.31 1.34
CA ALA A 164 -5.47 -2.13 0.16
C ALA A 164 -6.61 -3.11 -0.10
N PHE A 165 -6.95 -3.31 -1.37
CA PHE A 165 -7.90 -4.32 -1.81
C PHE A 165 -7.52 -4.87 -3.17
N GLN A 166 -7.99 -6.09 -3.47
CA GLN A 166 -7.80 -6.71 -4.77
C GLN A 166 -9.08 -6.58 -5.60
N TYR A 167 -8.92 -6.20 -6.87
CA TYR A 167 -10.03 -6.13 -7.83
C TYR A 167 -9.54 -6.52 -9.23
N ASN A 168 -10.23 -7.44 -9.89
CA ASN A 168 -9.87 -7.98 -11.21
C ASN A 168 -8.39 -8.41 -11.31
N GLY A 169 -7.87 -9.07 -10.28
CA GLY A 169 -6.49 -9.58 -10.24
C GLY A 169 -5.41 -8.52 -9.98
N HIS A 170 -5.78 -7.30 -9.61
CA HIS A 170 -4.86 -6.21 -9.31
C HIS A 170 -5.08 -5.65 -7.92
N ILE A 171 -4.03 -5.08 -7.33
CA ILE A 171 -4.08 -4.40 -6.03
C ILE A 171 -4.27 -2.91 -6.24
N TYR A 172 -5.18 -2.35 -5.46
CA TYR A 172 -5.48 -0.92 -5.40
C TYR A 172 -5.41 -0.42 -3.96
N TYR A 173 -5.15 0.88 -3.78
CA TYR A 173 -5.25 1.56 -2.49
C TYR A 173 -6.40 2.55 -2.52
N LYS A 174 -7.35 2.40 -1.60
CA LYS A 174 -8.49 3.31 -1.44
C LYS A 174 -8.30 4.19 -0.23
N VAL A 175 -8.63 5.46 -0.36
CA VAL A 175 -8.65 6.40 0.77
C VAL A 175 -9.73 5.97 1.76
N TYR A 176 -9.28 5.60 2.96
CA TYR A 176 -10.11 5.11 4.06
C TYR A 176 -10.68 6.26 4.90
N LYS A 177 -9.88 7.29 5.14
CA LYS A 177 -10.27 8.55 5.78
C LYS A 177 -9.61 9.70 5.05
N LYS A 178 -10.22 10.89 5.07
CA LYS A 178 -9.68 12.07 4.38
C LYS A 178 -8.19 12.23 4.65
N ILE A 179 -7.41 12.37 3.58
CA ILE A 179 -5.99 12.69 3.61
C ILE A 179 -5.86 14.17 3.35
N CYS A 180 -5.35 14.91 4.34
CA CYS A 180 -5.12 16.33 4.20
C CYS A 180 -3.73 16.62 3.62
N VAL A 181 -3.56 17.79 3.01
CA VAL A 181 -2.24 18.31 2.62
C VAL A 181 -1.23 18.15 3.74
N GLY A 182 -0.02 17.67 3.42
CA GLY A 182 1.07 17.44 4.36
C GLY A 182 0.96 16.14 5.15
N SER A 183 0.05 15.23 4.79
CA SER A 183 -0.05 13.92 5.42
C SER A 183 0.70 12.87 4.59
N GLU A 184 1.44 11.98 5.23
CA GLU A 184 1.99 10.79 4.59
C GLU A 184 0.88 9.79 4.26
N LEU A 185 0.93 9.19 3.08
CA LEU A 185 0.04 8.11 2.67
C LEU A 185 0.49 6.81 3.33
N LEU A 186 -0.35 6.23 4.17
CA LEU A 186 -0.03 5.03 4.94
C LEU A 186 -1.11 3.98 4.77
N VAL A 187 -0.72 2.82 4.26
CA VAL A 187 -1.62 1.69 4.02
C VAL A 187 -1.54 0.68 5.16
N TRP A 188 -2.64 -0.01 5.43
CA TRP A 188 -2.67 -1.15 6.34
C TRP A 188 -2.67 -2.47 5.56
N TYR A 189 -1.72 -3.34 5.88
CA TYR A 189 -1.55 -4.65 5.23
C TYR A 189 -2.28 -5.80 5.93
N GLY A 190 -3.12 -5.51 6.94
CA GLY A 190 -3.81 -6.52 7.74
C GLY A 190 -3.06 -6.95 9.02
N HIS A 191 -3.80 -7.60 9.96
CA HIS A 191 -3.29 -7.92 11.30
C HIS A 191 -2.14 -8.93 11.33
N LYS A 192 -2.07 -9.86 10.37
CA LYS A 192 -0.98 -10.85 10.31
C LYS A 192 0.32 -10.18 9.93
N PHE A 193 0.29 -9.34 8.91
CA PHE A 193 1.46 -8.62 8.44
C PHE A 193 2.01 -7.66 9.49
N ALA A 194 1.13 -6.89 10.14
CA ALA A 194 1.52 -6.00 11.23
C ALA A 194 2.22 -6.73 12.38
N ARG A 195 1.75 -7.93 12.77
CA ARG A 195 2.40 -8.78 13.78
C ARG A 195 3.81 -9.21 13.35
N ASN A 196 3.99 -9.54 12.08
CA ASN A 196 5.29 -9.95 11.55
C ASN A 196 6.30 -8.79 11.53
N LEU A 197 5.83 -7.56 11.35
CA LEU A 197 6.63 -6.34 11.48
C LEU A 197 6.85 -5.90 12.93
N GLY A 198 6.33 -6.65 13.92
CA GLY A 198 6.36 -6.25 15.33
C GLY A 198 5.42 -5.08 15.65
N ILE A 199 4.54 -4.70 14.73
CA ILE A 199 3.56 -3.64 14.92
C ILE A 199 2.42 -4.18 15.75
N LYS A 200 2.31 -3.72 17.01
CA LYS A 200 1.17 -4.00 17.88
C LYS A 200 0.15 -2.89 17.68
N ARG A 201 -0.95 -3.19 16.98
CA ARG A 201 -2.09 -2.27 16.93
C ARG A 201 -2.60 -2.06 18.36
N GLN A 202 -2.48 -0.86 18.88
CA GLN A 202 -3.11 -0.49 20.14
C GLN A 202 -4.60 -0.32 19.88
N LEU A 203 -5.40 -1.35 20.20
CA LEU A 203 -6.84 -1.21 20.29
C LEU A 203 -7.12 -0.22 21.42
N LYS A 204 -7.67 0.94 21.13
CA LYS A 204 -8.32 1.76 22.15
C LYS A 204 -9.49 0.96 22.68
N LEU A 205 -9.36 0.45 23.91
CA LEU A 205 -10.53 0.02 24.67
C LEU A 205 -11.49 1.20 24.75
N PRO A 206 -12.81 1.02 24.50
CA PRO A 206 -13.77 2.09 24.71
C PRO A 206 -13.59 2.57 26.15
N GLN A 207 -13.42 3.88 26.32
CA GLN A 207 -13.41 4.49 27.66
C GLN A 207 -14.77 4.18 28.28
N SER A 208 -14.80 3.15 29.14
CA SER A 208 -15.90 2.87 30.01
C SER A 208 -16.09 4.11 30.89
N GLN A 209 -17.29 4.63 30.87
CA GLN A 209 -17.78 5.74 31.66
C GLN A 209 -17.36 5.57 33.14
N GLU A 210 -16.29 6.21 33.54
CA GLU A 210 -16.08 6.60 34.91
C GLU A 210 -16.78 7.95 35.12
N ASN A 211 -18.03 7.90 35.43
CA ASN A 211 -18.74 8.94 36.19
C ASN A 211 -20.15 8.42 36.47
N ILE A 212 -20.37 7.99 37.70
CA ILE A 212 -21.52 8.29 38.56
C ILE A 212 -21.32 7.44 39.83
N ILE A 213 -20.64 7.98 40.82
CA ILE A 213 -21.00 7.81 42.23
C ILE A 213 -20.55 9.08 42.94
N ARG A 214 -21.52 9.95 43.19
CA ARG A 214 -21.62 10.82 44.37
C ARG A 214 -23.07 11.01 44.69
#